data_1ca914b30415b42d7f1a90b22ed659d8
#
_entry.id   1ca914b30415b42d7f1a90b22ed659d8
#
_cell.length_a   1.000
_cell.length_b   1.000
_cell.length_c   1.000
_cell.angle_alpha   90.00
_cell.angle_beta   90.00
_cell.angle_gamma   90.00
#
_symmetry.space_group_name_H-M   'P 1'
#
loop_
_entity.id
_entity.type
_entity.pdbx_description
1 polymer ?
#
loop_
_entity_poly.entity_id
_entity_poly.type
_entity_poly.pdbx_seq_one_letter_code
_entity_poly.pdbx_strand_id
1 'polypeptide(L)'
;FSPDRLMDMALSSTIRPQVNQVEINPFCQQKDALLVMASLGILPEALAPFAEGRNGLFSNTVLAGIAAKHNASIAQIVLAMILKMGAVVVSKSINPDRMRENIRAAEVLLDQTDMTAMAALDTGRSQFFSHRDPEIIKWFHSRHIEH
;
A
#
# COMPACT_ATOMS: atom_id res chain seq x y z
N PHE A 1 -11.66 -1.79 -2.26
CA PHE A 1 -12.40 -2.03 -3.51
C PHE A 1 -11.51 -1.78 -4.71
N SER A 2 -11.66 -2.59 -5.79
CA SER A 2 -11.02 -2.36 -7.08
C SER A 2 -11.60 -1.13 -7.79
N PRO A 3 -10.89 -0.53 -8.77
CA PRO A 3 -11.34 0.69 -9.43
C PRO A 3 -12.76 0.65 -9.98
N ASP A 4 -13.12 -0.44 -10.65
CA ASP A 4 -14.46 -0.70 -11.19
C ASP A 4 -15.54 -0.74 -10.11
N ARG A 5 -15.28 -1.47 -9.03
CA ARG A 5 -16.22 -1.59 -7.90
C ARG A 5 -16.35 -0.28 -7.12
N LEU A 6 -15.24 0.45 -6.99
CA LEU A 6 -15.24 1.75 -6.32
C LEU A 6 -16.05 2.78 -7.11
N MET A 7 -15.91 2.78 -8.45
CA MET A 7 -16.66 3.65 -9.34
C MET A 7 -18.15 3.35 -9.26
N ASP A 8 -18.53 2.07 -9.36
CA ASP A 8 -19.92 1.63 -9.24
C ASP A 8 -20.54 2.07 -7.90
N MET A 9 -19.83 1.84 -6.81
CA MET A 9 -20.27 2.27 -5.47
C MET A 9 -20.39 3.79 -5.37
N ALA A 10 -19.43 4.55 -5.90
CA ALA A 10 -19.43 6.01 -5.82
C ALA A 10 -20.59 6.64 -6.61
N LEU A 11 -21.01 6.01 -7.71
CA LEU A 11 -22.13 6.46 -8.53
C LEU A 11 -23.49 6.04 -8.00
N SER A 12 -23.55 4.87 -7.33
CA SER A 12 -24.81 4.30 -6.83
C SER A 12 -25.16 4.73 -5.40
N SER A 13 -24.23 5.32 -4.66
CA SER A 13 -24.42 5.70 -3.27
C SER A 13 -24.79 7.15 -3.10
N THR A 14 -25.75 7.45 -2.21
CA THR A 14 -26.10 8.83 -1.83
C THR A 14 -24.91 9.53 -1.13
N ILE A 15 -24.16 8.80 -0.30
CA ILE A 15 -22.96 9.27 0.36
C ILE A 15 -21.78 8.53 -0.24
N ARG A 16 -20.89 9.27 -0.91
CA ARG A 16 -19.69 8.69 -1.53
C ARG A 16 -18.74 8.15 -0.48
N PRO A 17 -18.06 7.01 -0.74
CA PRO A 17 -16.96 6.54 0.12
C PRO A 17 -15.90 7.64 0.29
N GLN A 18 -15.42 7.84 1.51
CA GLN A 18 -14.39 8.84 1.81
C GLN A 18 -12.99 8.23 1.81
N VAL A 19 -12.88 6.95 2.14
CA VAL A 19 -11.62 6.20 2.21
C VAL A 19 -11.78 4.88 1.48
N ASN A 20 -10.75 4.46 0.76
CA ASN A 20 -10.67 3.12 0.19
C ASN A 20 -9.34 2.48 0.58
N GLN A 21 -9.40 1.45 1.43
CA GLN A 21 -8.24 0.68 1.83
C GLN A 21 -7.95 -0.40 0.79
N VAL A 22 -6.74 -0.37 0.23
CA VAL A 22 -6.24 -1.34 -0.74
C VAL A 22 -4.79 -1.72 -0.43
N GLU A 23 -4.37 -2.89 -0.89
CA GLU A 23 -2.97 -3.28 -0.79
C GLU A 23 -2.09 -2.27 -1.54
N ILE A 24 -1.16 -1.60 -0.83
CA ILE A 24 -0.15 -0.74 -1.43
C ILE A 24 1.20 -1.03 -0.77
N ASN A 25 2.14 -1.50 -1.57
CA ASN A 25 3.53 -1.76 -1.18
C ASN A 25 4.44 -1.63 -2.41
N PRO A 26 5.77 -1.71 -2.29
CA PRO A 26 6.67 -1.55 -3.44
C PRO A 26 6.40 -2.49 -4.62
N PHE A 27 5.85 -3.68 -4.38
CA PHE A 27 5.59 -4.70 -5.40
C PHE A 27 4.16 -4.65 -5.97
N CYS A 28 3.28 -3.88 -5.32
CA CYS A 28 1.88 -3.67 -5.74
C CYS A 28 1.49 -2.21 -5.47
N GLN A 29 1.75 -1.32 -6.42
CA GLN A 29 1.63 0.12 -6.20
C GLN A 29 0.26 0.71 -6.55
N GLN A 30 -0.64 -0.08 -7.14
CA GLN A 30 -2.04 0.30 -7.39
C GLN A 30 -2.24 1.61 -8.17
N LYS A 31 -1.36 1.92 -9.11
CA LYS A 31 -1.35 3.21 -9.85
C LYS A 31 -2.72 3.59 -10.41
N ASP A 32 -3.39 2.65 -11.08
CA ASP A 32 -4.71 2.89 -11.66
C ASP A 32 -5.78 3.15 -10.59
N ALA A 33 -5.72 2.40 -9.47
CA ALA A 33 -6.63 2.60 -8.35
C ALA A 33 -6.44 3.96 -7.69
N LEU A 34 -5.18 4.41 -7.54
CA LEU A 34 -4.87 5.73 -6.99
C LEU A 34 -5.41 6.86 -7.89
N LEU A 35 -5.30 6.72 -9.22
CA LEU A 35 -5.86 7.70 -10.16
C LEU A 35 -7.38 7.78 -10.07
N VAL A 36 -8.07 6.63 -9.98
CA VAL A 36 -9.53 6.61 -9.80
C VAL A 36 -9.92 7.22 -8.47
N MET A 37 -9.25 6.86 -7.37
CA MET A 37 -9.52 7.45 -6.05
C MET A 37 -9.33 8.97 -6.06
N ALA A 38 -8.24 9.45 -6.66
CA ALA A 38 -7.98 10.88 -6.79
C ALA A 38 -9.09 11.59 -7.58
N SER A 39 -9.56 11.02 -8.70
CA SER A 39 -10.64 11.60 -9.51
C SER A 39 -11.99 11.68 -8.78
N LEU A 40 -12.20 10.80 -7.80
CA LEU A 40 -13.42 10.75 -6.99
C LEU A 40 -13.30 11.51 -5.66
N GLY A 41 -12.13 12.04 -5.31
CA GLY A 41 -11.86 12.67 -4.02
C GLY A 41 -11.89 11.66 -2.86
N ILE A 42 -11.53 10.41 -3.12
CA ILE A 42 -11.49 9.32 -2.14
C ILE A 42 -10.04 9.15 -1.66
N LEU A 43 -9.85 9.17 -0.34
CA LEU A 43 -8.52 8.99 0.25
C LEU A 43 -8.07 7.54 0.16
N PRO A 44 -6.91 7.25 -0.45
CA PRO A 44 -6.34 5.90 -0.41
C PRO A 44 -5.72 5.59 0.96
N GLU A 45 -5.95 4.37 1.44
CA GLU A 45 -5.31 3.85 2.65
C GLU A 45 -4.59 2.55 2.32
N ALA A 46 -3.31 2.47 2.69
CA ALA A 46 -2.45 1.34 2.38
C ALA A 46 -2.64 0.19 3.37
N LEU A 47 -3.15 -0.94 2.88
CA LEU A 47 -3.11 -2.24 3.55
C LEU A 47 -1.78 -2.92 3.23
N ALA A 48 -1.21 -3.59 4.22
CA ALA A 48 0.02 -4.41 4.09
C ALA A 48 1.21 -3.65 3.44
N PRO A 49 1.61 -2.49 3.97
CA PRO A 49 2.68 -1.67 3.40
C PRO A 49 4.01 -2.43 3.26
N PHE A 50 4.25 -3.41 4.10
CA PHE A 50 5.45 -4.25 4.07
C PHE A 50 5.25 -5.61 3.39
N ALA A 51 4.13 -5.83 2.68
CA ALA A 51 3.80 -7.12 2.05
C ALA A 51 3.97 -8.33 3.00
N GLU A 52 3.79 -8.15 4.32
CA GLU A 52 4.09 -9.15 5.37
C GLU A 52 5.53 -9.71 5.31
N GLY A 53 6.49 -8.94 4.80
CA GLY A 53 7.87 -9.37 4.60
C GLY A 53 8.07 -10.34 3.44
N ARG A 54 7.03 -10.59 2.63
CA ARG A 54 7.10 -11.49 1.47
C ARG A 54 8.04 -10.97 0.38
N ASN A 55 8.45 -11.88 -0.49
CA ASN A 55 9.25 -11.58 -1.68
C ASN A 55 10.54 -10.81 -1.40
N GLY A 56 11.11 -11.03 -0.21
CA GLY A 56 12.38 -10.42 0.17
C GLY A 56 12.34 -8.90 0.32
N LEU A 57 11.21 -8.31 0.68
CA LEU A 57 11.06 -6.86 0.80
C LEU A 57 12.19 -6.22 1.61
N PHE A 58 12.50 -6.77 2.79
CA PHE A 58 13.53 -6.24 3.68
C PHE A 58 14.97 -6.59 3.27
N SER A 59 15.16 -7.39 2.23
CA SER A 59 16.46 -7.71 1.62
C SER A 59 16.58 -7.23 0.17
N ASN A 60 15.61 -6.45 -0.31
CA ASN A 60 15.62 -5.93 -1.67
C ASN A 60 16.75 -4.90 -1.83
N THR A 61 17.61 -5.11 -2.82
CA THR A 61 18.82 -4.30 -3.02
C THR A 61 18.53 -2.86 -3.45
N VAL A 62 17.45 -2.62 -4.19
CA VAL A 62 17.01 -1.28 -4.58
C VAL A 62 16.57 -0.50 -3.35
N LEU A 63 15.70 -1.09 -2.52
CA LEU A 63 15.24 -0.47 -1.28
C LEU A 63 16.40 -0.25 -0.30
N ALA A 64 17.34 -1.20 -0.20
CA ALA A 64 18.53 -1.07 0.65
C ALA A 64 19.45 0.07 0.19
N GLY A 65 19.64 0.25 -1.11
CA GLY A 65 20.42 1.34 -1.67
C GLY A 65 19.82 2.71 -1.38
N ILE A 66 18.50 2.84 -1.51
CA ILE A 66 17.76 4.07 -1.17
C ILE A 66 17.84 4.32 0.35
N ALA A 67 17.67 3.29 1.16
CA ALA A 67 17.77 3.37 2.62
C ALA A 67 19.14 3.89 3.07
N ALA A 68 20.22 3.37 2.48
CA ALA A 68 21.58 3.83 2.74
C ALA A 68 21.78 5.31 2.34
N LYS A 69 21.26 5.72 1.18
CA LYS A 69 21.32 7.12 0.70
C LYS A 69 20.68 8.10 1.67
N HIS A 70 19.56 7.73 2.28
CA HIS A 70 18.78 8.57 3.19
C HIS A 70 19.12 8.35 4.68
N ASN A 71 20.10 7.49 5.00
CA ASN A 71 20.38 7.07 6.37
C ASN A 71 19.12 6.64 7.14
N ALA A 72 18.29 5.86 6.46
CA ALA A 72 17.00 5.38 6.94
C ALA A 72 16.91 3.86 6.85
N SER A 73 15.92 3.26 7.49
CA SER A 73 15.63 1.84 7.30
C SER A 73 14.78 1.59 6.04
N ILE A 74 14.80 0.36 5.54
CA ILE A 74 13.92 -0.05 4.45
C ILE A 74 12.44 0.19 4.81
N ALA A 75 12.06 -0.04 6.07
CA ALA A 75 10.70 0.24 6.54
C ALA A 75 10.34 1.73 6.35
N GLN A 76 11.22 2.65 6.74
CA GLN A 76 11.00 4.08 6.55
C GLN A 76 10.91 4.47 5.07
N ILE A 77 11.74 3.89 4.21
CA ILE A 77 11.69 4.14 2.75
C ILE A 77 10.35 3.70 2.17
N VAL A 78 9.88 2.52 2.54
CA VAL A 78 8.57 2.02 2.06
C VAL A 78 7.42 2.91 2.52
N LEU A 79 7.41 3.29 3.80
CA LEU A 79 6.36 4.18 4.33
C LEU A 79 6.43 5.56 3.68
N ALA A 80 7.62 6.14 3.53
CA ALA A 80 7.82 7.42 2.85
C ALA A 80 7.35 7.39 1.39
N MET A 81 7.60 6.29 0.67
CA MET A 81 7.07 6.08 -0.69
C MET A 81 5.54 6.15 -0.71
N ILE A 82 4.87 5.41 0.17
CA ILE A 82 3.41 5.35 0.24
C ILE A 82 2.82 6.73 0.56
N LEU A 83 3.41 7.45 1.53
CA LEU A 83 3.02 8.82 1.86
C LEU A 83 3.19 9.75 0.66
N LYS A 84 4.30 9.63 -0.07
CA LYS A 84 4.57 10.43 -1.27
C LYS A 84 3.63 10.11 -2.43
N MET A 85 3.07 8.91 -2.48
CA MET A 85 2.00 8.53 -3.43
C MET A 85 0.62 9.09 -3.03
N GLY A 86 0.52 9.79 -1.90
CA GLY A 86 -0.71 10.41 -1.42
C GLY A 86 -1.63 9.47 -0.66
N ALA A 87 -1.13 8.32 -0.20
CA ALA A 87 -1.91 7.37 0.58
C ALA A 87 -1.60 7.50 2.09
N VAL A 88 -2.62 7.31 2.92
CA VAL A 88 -2.46 7.09 4.36
C VAL A 88 -1.90 5.68 4.57
N VAL A 89 -1.02 5.52 5.54
CA VAL A 89 -0.44 4.21 5.85
C VAL A 89 -0.73 3.81 7.29
N VAL A 90 -1.23 2.59 7.46
CA VAL A 90 -1.46 1.98 8.78
C VAL A 90 -0.50 0.81 8.95
N SER A 91 0.49 0.97 9.82
CA SER A 91 1.49 -0.06 10.11
C SER A 91 1.36 -0.54 11.56
N LYS A 92 1.11 -1.84 11.73
CA LYS A 92 1.05 -2.45 13.06
C LYS A 92 2.46 -2.69 13.61
N SER A 93 2.72 -2.27 14.85
CA SER A 93 3.87 -2.70 15.62
C SER A 93 3.51 -2.80 17.09
N ILE A 94 4.14 -3.77 17.81
CA ILE A 94 4.12 -3.87 19.27
C ILE A 94 5.46 -3.44 19.88
N ASN A 95 6.44 -3.11 19.04
CA ASN A 95 7.75 -2.65 19.46
C ASN A 95 7.78 -1.12 19.45
N PRO A 96 8.00 -0.44 20.60
CA PRO A 96 7.99 1.02 20.67
C PRO A 96 9.04 1.69 19.80
N ASP A 97 10.20 1.09 19.61
CA ASP A 97 11.26 1.69 18.76
C ASP A 97 10.87 1.65 17.30
N ARG A 98 10.29 0.54 16.81
CA ARG A 98 9.72 0.47 15.46
C ARG A 98 8.55 1.43 15.28
N MET A 99 7.72 1.67 16.30
CA MET A 99 6.64 2.66 16.22
C MET A 99 7.21 4.07 16.02
N ARG A 100 8.25 4.45 16.77
CA ARG A 100 8.95 5.74 16.58
C ARG A 100 9.61 5.84 15.22
N GLU A 101 10.27 4.77 14.79
CA GLU A 101 10.89 4.67 13.47
C GLU A 101 9.87 4.86 12.33
N ASN A 102 8.72 4.19 12.42
CA ASN A 102 7.66 4.29 11.41
C ASN A 102 7.08 5.71 11.32
N ILE A 103 6.86 6.40 12.44
CA ILE A 103 6.38 7.80 12.45
C ILE A 103 7.40 8.72 11.76
N ARG A 104 8.68 8.52 12.00
CA ARG A 104 9.76 9.31 11.38
C ARG A 104 9.93 9.07 9.87
N ALA A 105 9.24 8.09 9.30
CA ALA A 105 9.21 7.91 7.85
C ALA A 105 8.68 9.16 7.11
N ALA A 106 7.82 9.96 7.75
CA ALA A 106 7.34 11.22 7.19
C ALA A 106 8.44 12.30 7.03
N GLU A 107 9.57 12.14 7.70
CA GLU A 107 10.74 13.03 7.60
C GLU A 107 11.65 12.68 6.41
N VAL A 108 11.48 11.50 5.81
CA VAL A 108 12.33 11.03 4.69
C VAL A 108 11.87 11.68 3.38
N LEU A 109 12.75 12.48 2.80
CA LEU A 109 12.49 13.21 1.57
C LEU A 109 13.01 12.43 0.35
N LEU A 110 12.19 11.52 -0.16
CA LEU A 110 12.51 10.77 -1.38
C LEU A 110 12.52 11.70 -2.60
N ASP A 111 13.53 11.61 -3.45
CA ASP A 111 13.58 12.37 -4.70
C ASP A 111 12.94 11.59 -5.87
N GLN A 112 12.98 12.21 -7.07
CA GLN A 112 12.40 11.60 -8.27
C GLN A 112 13.15 10.33 -8.71
N THR A 113 14.46 10.27 -8.48
CA THR A 113 15.27 9.09 -8.83
C THR A 113 14.88 7.91 -7.95
N ASP A 114 14.70 8.15 -6.64
CA ASP A 114 14.23 7.13 -5.69
C ASP A 114 12.86 6.59 -6.09
N MET A 115 11.92 7.50 -6.39
CA MET A 115 10.57 7.11 -6.80
C MET A 115 10.57 6.33 -8.11
N THR A 116 11.42 6.68 -9.07
CA THR A 116 11.56 5.96 -10.34
C THR A 116 12.13 4.55 -10.12
N ALA A 117 13.16 4.43 -9.27
CA ALA A 117 13.74 3.13 -8.93
C ALA A 117 12.73 2.22 -8.22
N MET A 118 11.95 2.77 -7.29
CA MET A 118 10.89 2.02 -6.61
C MET A 118 9.71 1.70 -7.53
N ALA A 119 9.37 2.57 -8.48
CA ALA A 119 8.32 2.31 -9.46
C ALA A 119 8.61 1.09 -10.34
N ALA A 120 9.89 0.77 -10.56
CA ALA A 120 10.31 -0.41 -11.31
C ALA A 120 10.12 -1.74 -10.54
N LEU A 121 9.88 -1.69 -9.23
CA LEU A 121 9.59 -2.87 -8.42
C LEU A 121 8.13 -3.35 -8.53
N ASP A 122 7.25 -2.51 -9.09
CA ASP A 122 5.83 -2.82 -9.21
C ASP A 122 5.59 -4.01 -10.15
N THR A 123 4.98 -5.04 -9.63
CA THR A 123 4.59 -6.23 -10.41
C THR A 123 3.20 -6.11 -11.00
N GLY A 124 2.43 -5.11 -10.62
CA GLY A 124 1.02 -4.93 -10.97
C GLY A 124 0.10 -6.01 -10.41
N ARG A 125 0.57 -6.81 -9.45
CA ARG A 125 -0.18 -7.94 -8.88
C ARG A 125 -0.13 -7.91 -7.35
N SER A 126 -1.25 -8.32 -6.73
CA SER A 126 -1.29 -8.53 -5.28
C SER A 126 -0.25 -9.55 -4.84
N GLN A 127 0.38 -9.29 -3.70
CA GLN A 127 1.32 -10.21 -3.06
C GLN A 127 0.60 -11.30 -2.24
N PHE A 128 -0.72 -11.25 -2.18
CA PHE A 128 -1.55 -12.15 -1.38
C PHE A 128 -2.48 -12.99 -2.24
N PHE A 129 -3.52 -12.37 -2.81
CA PHE A 129 -4.53 -13.03 -3.63
C PHE A 129 -5.30 -12.00 -4.49
N SER A 130 -6.03 -12.48 -5.49
CA SER A 130 -6.88 -11.62 -6.30
C SER A 130 -8.31 -11.63 -5.76
N HIS A 131 -8.84 -10.46 -5.38
CA HIS A 131 -10.26 -10.29 -5.04
C HIS A 131 -11.20 -10.46 -6.25
N ARG A 132 -10.67 -10.65 -7.46
CA ARG A 132 -11.43 -10.93 -8.68
C ARG A 132 -11.49 -12.42 -9.01
N ASP A 133 -10.78 -13.24 -8.23
CA ASP A 133 -10.82 -14.69 -8.38
C ASP A 133 -12.08 -15.25 -7.71
N PRO A 134 -13.00 -15.88 -8.44
CA PRO A 134 -14.23 -16.44 -7.90
C PRO A 134 -14.00 -17.45 -6.78
N GLU A 135 -12.94 -18.26 -6.85
CA GLU A 135 -12.63 -19.27 -5.83
C GLU A 135 -12.16 -18.60 -4.53
N ILE A 136 -11.42 -17.51 -4.61
CA ILE A 136 -11.04 -16.71 -3.45
C ILE A 136 -12.26 -16.05 -2.81
N ILE A 137 -13.18 -15.51 -3.62
CA ILE A 137 -14.44 -14.92 -3.12
C ILE A 137 -15.27 -15.99 -2.40
N LYS A 138 -15.42 -17.18 -3.00
CA LYS A 138 -16.12 -18.32 -2.42
C LYS A 138 -15.49 -18.77 -1.10
N TRP A 139 -14.15 -18.84 -1.05
CA TRP A 139 -13.43 -19.19 0.16
C TRP A 139 -13.66 -18.19 1.29
N PHE A 140 -13.66 -16.86 1.01
CA PHE A 140 -14.01 -15.86 2.01
C PHE A 140 -15.43 -16.04 2.55
N HIS A 141 -16.40 -16.28 1.69
CA HIS A 141 -17.78 -16.50 2.09
C HIS A 141 -17.98 -17.79 2.91
N SER A 142 -17.13 -18.79 2.76
CA SER A 142 -17.18 -20.02 3.55
C SER A 142 -16.62 -19.89 4.97
N ARG A 143 -15.92 -18.80 5.27
CA ARG A 143 -15.39 -18.52 6.61
C ARG A 143 -16.48 -17.93 7.48
N HIS A 144 -17.00 -18.73 8.41
CA HIS A 144 -17.79 -18.21 9.51
C HIS A 144 -16.86 -17.41 10.45
N ILE A 145 -17.14 -16.12 10.59
CA ILE A 145 -16.53 -15.33 11.66
C ILE A 145 -17.36 -15.66 12.90
N GLU A 146 -16.79 -16.45 13.81
CA GLU A 146 -17.38 -16.61 15.14
C GLU A 146 -17.27 -15.24 15.85
N HIS A 147 -18.42 -14.69 16.21
CA HIS A 147 -18.55 -13.43 16.94
C HIS A 147 -18.51 -13.69 18.44
#